data_46acad2ed8d2c6aa18de7deeb5e3c5fb
#
_entry.id   46acad2ed8d2c6aa18de7deeb5e3c5fb
#
_cell.length_a   1.000
_cell.length_b   1.000
_cell.length_c   1.000
_cell.angle_alpha   90.00
_cell.angle_beta   90.00
_cell.angle_gamma   90.00
#
_symmetry.space_group_name_H-M   'P 1'
#
loop_
_entity.id
_entity.type
_entity.pdbx_description
1 polymer ?
#
loop_
_entity_poly.entity_id
_entity_poly.type
_entity_poly.pdbx_seq_one_letter_code
_entity_poly.pdbx_strand_id
1 'polypeptide(L)'
;MAIDYDKIMSLKSNDVEYSYSDNDTMLYALGVGFGRDPLNRDELEFVYEKNLKTIPSMATVIAWGAGHMRDSGINYLMVVHGEQRLKIYEPLPIAADILVDSRVTHVIDK
;
A
#
# COMPACT_ATOMS: atom_id res chain seq x y z
N MET A 1 -22.00 -10.65 12.02
CA MET A 1 -20.57 -10.71 12.42
C MET A 1 -20.41 -9.94 13.73
N ALA A 2 -19.97 -10.63 14.75
CA ALA A 2 -19.66 -9.98 16.02
C ALA A 2 -18.21 -9.48 15.99
N ILE A 3 -18.02 -8.20 16.22
CA ILE A 3 -16.70 -7.58 16.27
C ILE A 3 -16.35 -7.33 17.74
N ASP A 4 -15.20 -7.85 18.15
CA ASP A 4 -14.65 -7.58 19.48
C ASP A 4 -13.89 -6.24 19.42
N TYR A 5 -14.51 -5.21 19.95
CA TYR A 5 -13.96 -3.85 19.95
C TYR A 5 -12.58 -3.77 20.59
N ASP A 6 -12.44 -4.30 21.80
CA ASP A 6 -11.18 -4.22 22.54
C ASP A 6 -10.07 -4.98 21.84
N LYS A 7 -10.38 -6.15 21.30
CA LYS A 7 -9.44 -6.93 20.51
C LYS A 7 -8.95 -6.16 19.29
N ILE A 8 -9.86 -5.58 18.51
CA ILE A 8 -9.50 -4.84 17.30
C ILE A 8 -8.69 -3.60 17.63
N MET A 9 -9.08 -2.83 18.64
CA MET A 9 -8.33 -1.65 19.06
C MET A 9 -6.92 -1.98 19.55
N SER A 10 -6.68 -3.20 20.02
CA SER A 10 -5.35 -3.65 20.45
C SER A 10 -4.45 -4.10 19.31
N LEU A 11 -4.99 -4.29 18.11
CA LEU A 11 -4.23 -4.79 16.96
C LEU A 11 -3.25 -3.74 16.45
N LYS A 12 -1.99 -4.11 16.43
CA LYS A 12 -0.90 -3.31 15.89
C LYS A 12 0.24 -4.21 15.46
N SER A 13 1.05 -3.73 14.55
CA SER A 13 2.34 -4.32 14.22
C SER A 13 3.38 -3.23 14.04
N ASN A 14 4.60 -3.51 14.48
CA ASN A 14 5.72 -2.57 14.41
C ASN A 14 6.90 -3.23 13.73
N ASP A 15 7.67 -2.44 13.00
CA ASP A 15 8.92 -2.84 12.37
C ASP A 15 8.79 -4.11 11.49
N VAL A 16 7.66 -4.25 10.82
CA VAL A 16 7.48 -5.35 9.86
C VAL A 16 8.32 -5.05 8.62
N GLU A 17 9.25 -5.94 8.33
CA GLU A 17 10.13 -5.80 7.18
C GLU A 17 9.39 -6.14 5.89
N TYR A 18 9.58 -5.30 4.88
CA TYR A 18 9.05 -5.49 3.55
C TYR A 18 10.02 -4.94 2.51
N SER A 19 10.13 -5.61 1.38
CA SER A 19 11.02 -5.18 0.30
C SER A 19 10.26 -5.11 -1.01
N TYR A 20 10.60 -4.14 -1.83
CA TYR A 20 10.12 -4.08 -3.21
C TYR A 20 11.28 -3.73 -4.16
N SER A 21 11.16 -4.19 -5.38
CA SER A 21 12.14 -3.99 -6.43
C SER A 21 11.67 -2.96 -7.46
N ASP A 22 12.58 -2.58 -8.35
CA ASP A 22 12.25 -1.77 -9.53
C ASP A 22 11.21 -2.43 -10.43
N ASN A 23 11.23 -3.77 -10.52
CA ASN A 23 10.20 -4.50 -11.25
C ASN A 23 8.81 -4.29 -10.63
N ASP A 24 8.69 -4.29 -9.31
CA ASP A 24 7.44 -4.01 -8.60
C ASP A 24 6.95 -2.61 -8.91
N THR A 25 7.85 -1.64 -8.93
CA THR A 25 7.57 -0.23 -9.23
C THR A 25 7.01 -0.06 -10.65
N MET A 26 7.64 -0.69 -11.64
CA MET A 26 7.17 -0.67 -13.02
C MET A 26 5.84 -1.43 -13.18
N LEU A 27 5.70 -2.57 -12.54
CA LEU A 27 4.47 -3.37 -12.58
C LEU A 27 3.29 -2.60 -12.02
N TYR A 28 3.49 -1.91 -10.90
CA TYR A 28 2.44 -1.05 -10.33
C TYR A 28 2.01 0.04 -11.31
N ALA A 29 2.96 0.73 -11.90
CA ALA A 29 2.68 1.78 -12.88
C ALA A 29 1.89 1.26 -14.08
N LEU A 30 2.29 0.13 -14.63
CA LEU A 30 1.56 -0.54 -15.71
C LEU A 30 0.14 -0.93 -15.27
N GLY A 31 0.01 -1.44 -14.04
CA GLY A 31 -1.27 -1.87 -13.47
C GLY A 31 -2.28 -0.75 -13.33
N VAL A 32 -1.86 0.46 -13.04
CA VAL A 32 -2.74 1.64 -12.94
C VAL A 32 -2.89 2.41 -14.24
N GLY A 33 -2.29 1.91 -15.33
CA GLY A 33 -2.55 2.39 -16.68
C GLY A 33 -1.49 3.27 -17.31
N PHE A 34 -0.32 3.44 -16.67
CA PHE A 34 0.81 4.15 -17.28
C PHE A 34 1.43 3.35 -18.42
N GLY A 35 1.96 4.04 -19.42
CA GLY A 35 2.68 3.40 -20.52
C GLY A 35 1.80 2.80 -21.62
N ARG A 36 0.51 3.07 -21.62
CA ARG A 36 -0.40 2.61 -22.70
C ARG A 36 -0.03 3.22 -24.03
N ASP A 37 0.37 4.49 -24.04
CA ASP A 37 0.91 5.15 -25.21
C ASP A 37 2.44 5.11 -25.13
N PRO A 38 3.10 4.30 -25.99
CA PRO A 38 4.57 4.19 -25.95
C PRO A 38 5.29 5.44 -26.39
N LEU A 39 4.58 6.44 -26.91
CA LEU A 39 5.14 7.73 -27.31
C LEU A 39 4.97 8.82 -26.23
N ASN A 40 4.22 8.53 -25.17
CA ASN A 40 4.07 9.47 -24.06
C ASN A 40 5.28 9.38 -23.13
N ARG A 41 6.22 10.31 -23.32
CA ARG A 41 7.48 10.32 -22.56
C ARG A 41 7.30 10.57 -21.06
N ASP A 42 6.27 11.31 -20.67
CA ASP A 42 6.00 11.60 -19.26
C ASP A 42 5.60 10.34 -18.52
N GLU A 43 4.81 9.47 -19.15
CA GLU A 43 4.43 8.18 -18.57
C GLU A 43 5.55 7.15 -18.62
N LEU A 44 6.42 7.20 -19.63
CA LEU A 44 7.54 6.25 -19.75
C LEU A 44 8.51 6.32 -18.58
N GLU A 45 8.63 7.47 -17.91
CA GLU A 45 9.47 7.60 -16.71
C GLU A 45 9.07 6.65 -15.57
N PHE A 46 7.87 6.12 -15.60
CA PHE A 46 7.34 5.22 -14.56
C PHE A 46 7.33 3.75 -14.96
N VAL A 47 7.53 3.44 -16.21
CA VAL A 47 7.43 2.07 -16.75
C VAL A 47 8.69 1.58 -17.46
N TYR A 48 9.72 2.41 -17.54
CA TYR A 48 10.99 2.11 -18.19
C TYR A 48 12.13 2.23 -17.20
N GLU A 49 13.05 1.28 -17.22
CA GLU A 49 14.12 1.14 -16.23
C GLU A 49 15.13 2.28 -16.22
N LYS A 50 15.28 3.01 -17.32
CA LYS A 50 16.21 4.13 -17.39
C LYS A 50 15.61 5.37 -16.76
N ASN A 51 16.26 5.90 -15.72
CA ASN A 51 15.80 7.05 -14.95
C ASN A 51 14.39 6.85 -14.37
N LEU A 52 14.09 5.62 -13.94
CA LEU A 52 12.81 5.23 -13.41
C LEU A 52 12.40 6.10 -12.22
N LYS A 53 11.12 6.46 -12.18
CA LYS A 53 10.46 7.12 -11.06
C LYS A 53 9.35 6.24 -10.50
N THR A 54 9.06 6.42 -9.23
CA THR A 54 8.00 5.70 -8.54
C THR A 54 6.75 6.55 -8.45
N ILE A 55 5.60 5.98 -8.78
CA ILE A 55 4.31 6.64 -8.57
C ILE A 55 4.02 6.70 -7.07
N PRO A 56 3.77 7.91 -6.50
CA PRO A 56 3.57 8.05 -5.06
C PRO A 56 2.44 7.20 -4.49
N SER A 57 1.35 7.00 -5.24
CA SER A 57 0.22 6.20 -4.80
C SER A 57 0.57 4.72 -4.56
N MET A 58 1.72 4.25 -5.05
CA MET A 58 2.21 2.90 -4.75
C MET A 58 2.37 2.68 -3.24
N ALA A 59 2.59 3.74 -2.46
CA ALA A 59 2.68 3.64 -1.00
C ALA A 59 1.42 3.03 -0.36
N THR A 60 0.26 3.12 -1.01
CA THR A 60 -0.97 2.52 -0.50
C THR A 60 -1.03 1.01 -0.64
N VAL A 61 -0.19 0.43 -1.49
CA VAL A 61 -0.20 -1.01 -1.77
C VAL A 61 1.10 -1.73 -1.41
N ILE A 62 2.21 -1.01 -1.25
CA ILE A 62 3.44 -1.59 -0.72
C ILE A 62 3.12 -2.13 0.67
N ALA A 63 3.53 -3.30 0.99
CA ALA A 63 3.28 -3.89 2.30
C ALA A 63 1.78 -4.13 2.61
N TRP A 64 0.93 -4.16 1.60
CA TRP A 64 -0.45 -4.59 1.78
C TRP A 64 -0.47 -6.00 2.39
N GLY A 65 -1.19 -6.15 3.48
CA GLY A 65 -1.20 -7.42 4.20
C GLY A 65 -0.08 -7.60 5.23
N ALA A 66 0.58 -6.53 5.65
CA ALA A 66 1.54 -6.54 6.77
C ALA A 66 0.94 -7.05 8.09
N GLY A 67 -0.28 -7.49 8.07
CA GLY A 67 -0.76 -8.61 8.84
C GLY A 67 -1.41 -8.31 10.18
N HIS A 68 -1.43 -7.07 10.68
CA HIS A 68 -2.03 -6.81 12.01
C HIS A 68 -3.54 -7.08 12.07
N MET A 69 -4.23 -7.00 10.94
CA MET A 69 -5.67 -7.28 10.85
C MET A 69 -6.01 -8.76 10.60
N ARG A 70 -5.01 -9.60 10.41
CA ARG A 70 -5.23 -11.04 10.11
C ARG A 70 -6.05 -11.73 11.19
N ASP A 71 -5.78 -11.40 12.44
CA ASP A 71 -6.41 -12.02 13.60
C ASP A 71 -7.59 -11.21 14.14
N SER A 72 -8.12 -10.28 13.35
CA SER A 72 -9.22 -9.40 13.78
C SER A 72 -10.56 -10.11 13.96
N GLY A 73 -10.75 -11.25 13.30
CA GLY A 73 -12.04 -11.93 13.24
C GLY A 73 -13.03 -11.32 12.26
N ILE A 74 -12.61 -10.30 11.50
CA ILE A 74 -13.45 -9.67 10.49
C ILE A 74 -13.65 -10.59 9.30
N ASN A 75 -14.90 -10.73 8.85
CA ASN A 75 -15.19 -11.40 7.60
C ASN A 75 -14.92 -10.44 6.43
N TYR A 76 -13.79 -10.61 5.77
CA TYR A 76 -13.36 -9.74 4.67
C TYR A 76 -14.29 -9.75 3.46
N LEU A 77 -15.14 -10.76 3.30
CA LEU A 77 -16.17 -10.76 2.25
C LEU A 77 -17.25 -9.71 2.49
N MET A 78 -17.36 -9.22 3.73
CA MET A 78 -18.33 -8.21 4.14
C MET A 78 -17.71 -6.81 4.29
N VAL A 79 -16.44 -6.65 3.92
CA VAL A 79 -15.72 -5.38 4.08
C VAL A 79 -15.79 -4.56 2.81
N VAL A 80 -16.07 -3.28 2.99
CA VAL A 80 -16.02 -2.28 1.91
C VAL A 80 -14.97 -1.24 2.29
N HIS A 81 -14.06 -0.95 1.37
CA HIS A 81 -13.06 0.10 1.55
C HIS A 81 -13.75 1.47 1.43
N GLY A 82 -13.88 2.18 2.53
CA GLY A 82 -14.63 3.44 2.59
C GLY A 82 -13.81 4.67 2.26
N GLU A 83 -12.55 4.71 2.67
CA GLU A 83 -11.71 5.90 2.52
C GLU A 83 -10.23 5.52 2.50
N GLN A 84 -9.45 6.24 1.72
CA GLN A 84 -7.99 6.15 1.69
C GLN A 84 -7.40 7.55 1.76
N ARG A 85 -6.48 7.77 2.69
CA ARG A 85 -5.68 9.00 2.78
C ARG A 85 -4.21 8.66 2.64
N LEU A 86 -3.47 9.54 1.98
CA LEU A 86 -2.05 9.34 1.73
C LEU A 86 -1.30 10.65 1.97
N LYS A 87 -0.20 10.55 2.69
CA LYS A 87 0.75 11.65 2.84
C LYS A 87 2.15 11.13 2.57
N ILE A 88 2.84 11.73 1.61
CA ILE A 88 4.21 11.39 1.23
C ILE A 88 5.13 12.48 1.74
N TYR A 89 6.11 12.13 2.54
CA TYR A 89 7.09 13.07 3.10
C TYR A 89 8.32 13.22 2.21
N GLU A 90 8.68 12.14 1.51
CA GLU A 90 9.79 12.11 0.56
C GLU A 90 9.40 11.22 -0.63
N PRO A 91 9.94 11.48 -1.84
CA PRO A 91 9.70 10.60 -2.98
C PRO A 91 10.07 9.15 -2.66
N LEU A 92 9.23 8.22 -3.08
CA LEU A 92 9.52 6.80 -2.89
C LEU A 92 10.71 6.38 -3.75
N PRO A 93 11.67 5.62 -3.19
CA PRO A 93 12.72 4.99 -4.00
C PRO A 93 12.13 4.01 -5.01
N ILE A 94 12.88 3.72 -6.07
CA ILE A 94 12.45 2.73 -7.08
C ILE A 94 12.55 1.30 -6.57
N ALA A 95 13.36 1.06 -5.55
CA ALA A 95 13.51 -0.20 -4.85
C ALA A 95 13.92 0.11 -3.42
N ALA A 96 13.43 -0.63 -2.46
CA ALA A 96 13.77 -0.38 -1.05
C ALA A 96 13.46 -1.58 -0.16
N ASP A 97 14.20 -1.63 0.94
CA ASP A 97 13.80 -2.38 2.14
C ASP A 97 13.17 -1.39 3.09
N ILE A 98 11.95 -1.65 3.52
CA ILE A 98 11.17 -0.74 4.36
C ILE A 98 10.75 -1.41 5.66
N LEU A 99 10.53 -0.60 6.67
CA LEU A 99 9.89 -0.99 7.92
C LEU A 99 8.50 -0.40 7.96
N VAL A 100 7.52 -1.22 8.32
CA VAL A 100 6.11 -0.84 8.32
C VAL A 100 5.54 -0.96 9.71
N ASP A 101 4.97 0.14 10.20
CA ASP A 101 4.16 0.18 11.41
C ASP A 101 2.70 0.35 11.03
N SER A 102 1.83 -0.38 11.69
CA SER A 102 0.39 -0.25 11.47
C SER A 102 -0.39 -0.44 12.76
N ARG A 103 -1.53 0.24 12.85
CA ARG A 103 -2.42 0.16 14.01
C ARG A 103 -3.84 0.52 13.64
N VAL A 104 -4.77 0.04 14.43
CA VAL A 104 -6.15 0.50 14.39
C VAL A 104 -6.27 1.74 15.28
N THR A 105 -6.76 2.83 14.74
CA THR A 105 -6.90 4.09 15.49
C THR A 105 -8.31 4.28 16.03
N HIS A 106 -9.32 3.86 15.29
CA HIS A 106 -10.72 4.04 15.63
C HIS A 106 -11.56 2.85 15.18
N VAL A 107 -12.51 2.48 15.98
CA VAL A 107 -13.61 1.58 15.62
C VAL A 107 -14.91 2.27 16.03
N ILE A 108 -15.78 2.49 15.09
CA ILE A 108 -17.03 3.23 15.31
C ILE A 108 -18.19 2.34 14.88
N ASP A 109 -19.15 2.16 15.77
CA ASP A 109 -20.41 1.52 15.48
C ASP A 109 -21.45 2.58 15.05
N LYS A 110 -22.01 2.40 13.88
CA LYS A 110 -22.99 3.33 13.31
C LYS A 110 -24.35 2.68 13.17
#